data_7c3f62ba2ea88011f0d57c710f7b3671
#
_entry.id   7c3f62ba2ea88011f0d57c710f7b3671
#
_cell.length_a   1.000
_cell.length_b   1.000
_cell.length_c   1.000
_cell.angle_alpha   90.00
_cell.angle_beta   90.00
_cell.angle_gamma   90.00
#
_symmetry.space_group_name_H-M   'P 1'
#
loop_
_entity.id
_entity.type
_entity.pdbx_description
1 polymer ?
#
loop_
_entity_poly.entity_id
_entity_poly.type
_entity_poly.pdbx_seq_one_letter_code
_entity_poly.pdbx_strand_id
1 'polypeptide(L)'
;PLELVSWDELAGPAVRRLALANPRHAPYGRAAVAALQALGLYERVRDRLVQGENVAQAAQFAASGAADAGLIALSLALAPDMQRRGRYRLLPSDTYPSIEQGAVVLRRAAARPEVWTLWRFVQQPEGRAVLRRYGFFIPDSTAQPTERPWTGPPPG
;
A
#
# COMPACT_ATOMS: atom_id res chain seq x y z
N PRO A 1 25.56 -1.08 1.70
CA PRO A 1 24.14 -1.28 1.46
C PRO A 1 23.35 -1.00 2.75
N LEU A 2 22.19 -0.37 2.64
CA LEU A 2 21.29 -0.11 3.77
C LEU A 2 20.70 -1.46 4.23
N GLU A 3 20.93 -1.86 5.47
CA GLU A 3 20.46 -3.17 5.96
C GLU A 3 19.08 -3.11 6.63
N LEU A 4 18.60 -1.91 6.99
CA LEU A 4 17.33 -1.66 7.68
C LEU A 4 17.18 -2.46 8.99
N VAL A 5 18.26 -2.59 9.74
CA VAL A 5 18.25 -3.26 11.05
C VAL A 5 17.52 -2.43 12.09
N SER A 6 17.64 -1.11 12.03
CA SER A 6 16.93 -0.13 12.88
C SER A 6 16.17 0.87 12.04
N TRP A 7 15.07 1.40 12.57
CA TRP A 7 14.33 2.50 11.94
C TRP A 7 15.11 3.81 11.95
N ASP A 8 16.03 3.99 12.89
CA ASP A 8 16.92 5.15 12.94
C ASP A 8 17.82 5.27 11.72
N GLU A 9 18.07 4.19 11.01
CA GLU A 9 18.84 4.21 9.76
C GLU A 9 18.19 5.06 8.68
N LEU A 10 16.85 5.22 8.69
CA LEU A 10 16.15 6.13 7.79
C LEU A 10 16.58 7.59 7.98
N ALA A 11 16.98 7.96 9.19
CA ALA A 11 17.52 9.29 9.50
C ALA A 11 19.07 9.33 9.43
N GLY A 12 19.72 8.23 9.13
CA GLY A 12 21.16 8.10 9.01
C GLY A 12 21.72 8.75 7.73
N PRO A 13 23.04 8.84 7.61
CA PRO A 13 23.72 9.49 6.47
C PRO A 13 23.58 8.70 5.16
N ALA A 14 23.27 7.40 5.23
CA ALA A 14 23.08 6.55 4.05
C ALA A 14 21.76 6.86 3.31
N VAL A 15 20.78 7.46 3.98
CA VAL A 15 19.48 7.84 3.38
C VAL A 15 19.45 9.36 3.17
N ARG A 16 19.83 9.79 2.01
CA ARG A 16 19.81 11.21 1.61
C ARG A 16 18.44 11.61 1.03
N ARG A 17 17.74 10.67 0.44
CA ARG A 17 16.39 10.83 -0.14
C ARG A 17 15.51 9.66 0.27
N LEU A 18 14.38 9.98 0.89
CA LEU A 18 13.38 9.02 1.35
C LEU A 18 12.09 9.25 0.58
N ALA A 19 11.71 8.30 -0.27
CA ALA A 19 10.50 8.38 -1.08
C ALA A 19 9.26 7.98 -0.28
N LEU A 20 8.17 8.73 -0.49
CA LEU A 20 6.83 8.37 -0.03
C LEU A 20 5.77 8.95 -0.97
N ALA A 21 4.54 8.45 -0.91
CA ALA A 21 3.43 9.04 -1.65
C ALA A 21 3.04 10.39 -1.04
N ASN A 22 2.53 11.31 -1.86
CA ASN A 22 2.11 12.64 -1.39
C ASN A 22 0.97 12.51 -0.35
N PRO A 23 1.19 12.93 0.92
CA PRO A 23 0.23 12.76 2.00
C PRO A 23 -1.05 13.61 1.83
N ARG A 24 -1.02 14.62 0.96
CA ARG A 24 -2.18 15.48 0.74
C ARG A 24 -3.37 14.71 0.15
N HIS A 25 -3.11 13.74 -0.72
CA HIS A 25 -4.17 12.98 -1.42
C HIS A 25 -3.99 11.46 -1.40
N ALA A 26 -2.80 10.95 -1.07
CA ALA A 26 -2.53 9.52 -1.06
C ALA A 26 -2.66 8.91 0.36
N PRO A 27 -3.51 7.90 0.59
CA PRO A 27 -3.64 7.22 1.89
C PRO A 27 -2.30 6.66 2.39
N TYR A 28 -1.51 6.04 1.51
CA TYR A 28 -0.18 5.53 1.85
C TYR A 28 0.79 6.63 2.26
N GLY A 29 0.66 7.83 1.71
CA GLY A 29 1.46 8.98 2.12
C GLY A 29 1.11 9.44 3.53
N ARG A 30 -0.18 9.50 3.87
CA ARG A 30 -0.63 9.82 5.24
C ARG A 30 -0.16 8.79 6.25
N ALA A 31 -0.25 7.50 5.91
CA ALA A 31 0.24 6.42 6.75
C ALA A 31 1.77 6.48 6.94
N ALA A 32 2.53 6.79 5.87
CA ALA A 32 3.97 6.96 5.95
C ALA A 32 4.38 8.10 6.89
N VAL A 33 3.71 9.25 6.79
CA VAL A 33 3.96 10.39 7.70
C VAL A 33 3.60 10.03 9.14
N ALA A 34 2.46 9.38 9.37
CA ALA A 34 2.04 8.93 10.70
C ALA A 34 3.07 7.97 11.31
N ALA A 35 3.56 6.99 10.54
CA ALA A 35 4.58 6.06 11.00
C ALA A 35 5.90 6.77 11.34
N LEU A 36 6.36 7.71 10.51
CA LEU A 36 7.56 8.49 10.80
C LEU A 36 7.40 9.34 12.06
N GLN A 37 6.22 9.90 12.29
CA GLN A 37 5.91 10.66 13.51
C GLN A 37 5.90 9.76 14.74
N ALA A 38 5.22 8.62 14.69
CA ALA A 38 5.16 7.66 15.79
C ALA A 38 6.54 7.10 16.16
N LEU A 39 7.42 6.93 15.18
CA LEU A 39 8.81 6.49 15.37
C LEU A 39 9.76 7.64 15.78
N GLY A 40 9.28 8.89 15.89
CA GLY A 40 10.12 10.06 16.22
C GLY A 40 11.12 10.46 15.11
N LEU A 41 10.87 10.01 13.88
CA LEU A 41 11.79 10.21 12.76
C LEU A 41 11.41 11.38 11.84
N TYR A 42 10.15 11.80 11.83
CA TYR A 42 9.63 12.76 10.84
C TYR A 42 10.46 14.03 10.75
N GLU A 43 10.73 14.70 11.88
CA GLU A 43 11.52 15.95 11.91
C GLU A 43 12.97 15.76 11.44
N ARG A 44 13.50 14.55 11.60
CA ARG A 44 14.88 14.23 11.20
C ARG A 44 15.03 13.94 9.70
N VAL A 45 13.92 13.59 9.03
CA VAL A 45 13.93 13.18 7.62
C VAL A 45 13.13 14.11 6.70
N ARG A 46 12.32 15.04 7.23
CA ARG A 46 11.37 15.85 6.46
C ARG A 46 11.99 16.58 5.26
N ASP A 47 13.19 17.10 5.42
CA ASP A 47 13.90 17.83 4.36
C ASP A 47 14.53 16.91 3.30
N ARG A 48 14.47 15.60 3.51
CA ARG A 48 14.94 14.55 2.59
C ARG A 48 13.79 13.82 1.90
N LEU A 49 12.53 14.20 2.17
CA LEU A 49 11.36 13.52 1.62
C LEU A 49 11.17 13.85 0.15
N VAL A 50 11.08 12.82 -0.68
CA VAL A 50 10.73 12.89 -2.09
C VAL A 50 9.32 12.36 -2.27
N GLN A 51 8.41 13.23 -2.68
CA GLN A 51 7.00 12.88 -2.78
C GLN A 51 6.64 12.44 -4.20
N GLY A 52 6.13 11.21 -4.32
CA GLY A 52 5.48 10.72 -5.53
C GLY A 52 3.99 11.05 -5.52
N GLU A 53 3.37 11.21 -6.68
CA GLU A 53 1.92 11.43 -6.83
C GLU A 53 1.10 10.31 -6.17
N ASN A 54 1.63 9.10 -6.18
CA ASN A 54 1.02 7.91 -5.59
C ASN A 54 2.10 6.95 -5.07
N VAL A 55 1.66 5.88 -4.41
CA VAL A 55 2.56 4.90 -3.81
C VAL A 55 3.39 4.11 -4.85
N ALA A 56 2.88 3.93 -6.05
CA ALA A 56 3.63 3.25 -7.12
C ALA A 56 4.79 4.12 -7.62
N GLN A 57 4.61 5.43 -7.74
CA GLN A 57 5.69 6.34 -8.09
C GLN A 57 6.75 6.44 -6.98
N ALA A 58 6.34 6.44 -5.71
CA ALA A 58 7.29 6.35 -4.60
C ALA A 58 8.13 5.07 -4.66
N ALA A 59 7.51 3.93 -5.00
CA ALA A 59 8.21 2.67 -5.22
C ALA A 59 9.18 2.75 -6.41
N GLN A 60 8.79 3.43 -7.48
CA GLN A 60 9.65 3.67 -8.64
C GLN A 60 10.90 4.48 -8.27
N PHE A 61 10.77 5.52 -7.45
CA PHE A 61 11.91 6.32 -7.00
C PHE A 61 12.92 5.46 -6.22
N ALA A 62 12.45 4.59 -5.33
CA ALA A 62 13.33 3.67 -4.63
C ALA A 62 13.97 2.63 -5.57
N ALA A 63 13.17 2.06 -6.49
CA ALA A 63 13.65 1.03 -7.42
C ALA A 63 14.67 1.52 -8.45
N SER A 64 14.59 2.79 -8.85
CA SER A 64 15.49 3.43 -9.81
C SER A 64 16.74 4.04 -9.19
N GLY A 65 16.83 4.12 -7.85
CA GLY A 65 17.88 4.83 -7.14
C GLY A 65 17.67 6.36 -7.12
N ALA A 66 16.53 6.85 -7.58
CA ALA A 66 16.14 8.26 -7.42
C ALA A 66 15.91 8.62 -5.93
N ALA A 67 15.61 7.62 -5.09
CA ALA A 67 15.66 7.71 -3.64
C ALA A 67 16.43 6.51 -3.07
N ASP A 68 17.08 6.73 -1.92
CA ASP A 68 17.90 5.70 -1.26
C ASP A 68 17.03 4.68 -0.50
N ALA A 69 15.86 5.12 -0.07
CA ALA A 69 14.82 4.27 0.56
C ALA A 69 13.42 4.78 0.20
N GLY A 70 12.38 3.95 0.44
CA GLY A 70 10.99 4.34 0.19
C GLY A 70 10.02 3.70 1.18
N LEU A 71 9.05 4.49 1.64
CA LEU A 71 7.88 4.01 2.38
C LEU A 71 6.79 3.68 1.37
N ILE A 72 6.56 2.40 1.12
CA ILE A 72 5.72 1.90 0.03
C ILE A 72 4.73 0.85 0.51
N ALA A 73 3.78 0.49 -0.34
CA ALA A 73 2.86 -0.60 -0.05
C ALA A 73 3.59 -1.95 -0.06
N LEU A 74 3.26 -2.82 0.90
CA LEU A 74 3.82 -4.17 0.98
C LEU A 74 3.61 -4.96 -0.32
N SER A 75 2.46 -4.80 -0.96
CA SER A 75 2.15 -5.44 -2.24
C SER A 75 3.12 -5.08 -3.36
N LEU A 76 3.65 -3.87 -3.36
CA LEU A 76 4.70 -3.45 -4.31
C LEU A 76 6.06 -4.03 -3.92
N ALA A 77 6.41 -4.05 -2.63
CA ALA A 77 7.65 -4.63 -2.16
C ALA A 77 7.74 -6.14 -2.43
N LEU A 78 6.60 -6.84 -2.35
CA LEU A 78 6.51 -8.28 -2.64
C LEU A 78 6.47 -8.61 -4.14
N ALA A 79 6.34 -7.62 -5.02
CA ALA A 79 6.40 -7.86 -6.45
C ALA A 79 7.79 -8.42 -6.86
N PRO A 80 7.86 -9.44 -7.75
CA PRO A 80 9.12 -10.11 -8.09
C PRO A 80 10.23 -9.16 -8.55
N ASP A 81 9.88 -8.12 -9.30
CA ASP A 81 10.84 -7.12 -9.77
C ASP A 81 11.43 -6.28 -8.64
N MET A 82 10.61 -5.92 -7.65
CA MET A 82 11.07 -5.16 -6.49
C MET A 82 11.97 -6.00 -5.59
N GLN A 83 11.64 -7.27 -5.38
CA GLN A 83 12.46 -8.19 -4.58
C GLN A 83 13.87 -8.41 -5.18
N ARG A 84 14.01 -8.30 -6.50
CA ARG A 84 15.33 -8.35 -7.16
C ARG A 84 16.14 -7.07 -7.01
N ARG A 85 15.48 -5.93 -6.72
CA ARG A 85 16.12 -4.61 -6.67
C ARG A 85 16.51 -4.15 -5.29
N GLY A 86 15.95 -4.76 -4.24
CA GLY A 86 16.20 -4.31 -2.89
C GLY A 86 15.67 -5.26 -1.81
N ARG A 87 15.75 -4.78 -0.59
CA ARG A 87 15.19 -5.45 0.59
C ARG A 87 14.11 -4.58 1.19
N TYR A 88 13.21 -5.16 1.95
CA TYR A 88 12.18 -4.43 2.67
C TYR A 88 12.11 -4.86 4.13
N ARG A 89 11.55 -3.98 4.95
CA ARG A 89 11.19 -4.24 6.34
C ARG A 89 9.77 -3.73 6.58
N LEU A 90 8.97 -4.49 7.34
CA LEU A 90 7.61 -4.09 7.66
C LEU A 90 7.62 -3.02 8.75
N LEU A 91 6.93 -1.90 8.51
CA LEU A 91 6.63 -0.94 9.55
C LEU A 91 5.73 -1.58 10.62
N PRO A 92 5.94 -1.29 11.91
CA PRO A 92 5.04 -1.76 12.96
C PRO A 92 3.62 -1.26 12.70
N SER A 93 2.65 -2.16 12.75
CA SER A 93 1.26 -1.88 12.37
C SER A 93 0.54 -0.91 13.31
N ASP A 94 1.06 -0.70 14.49
CA ASP A 94 0.58 0.26 15.49
C ASP A 94 1.08 1.70 15.27
N THR A 95 2.00 1.91 14.32
CA THR A 95 2.57 3.23 14.04
C THR A 95 1.76 4.04 13.02
N TYR A 96 0.77 3.45 12.35
CA TYR A 96 -0.04 4.14 11.35
C TYR A 96 -1.49 3.60 11.33
N PRO A 97 -2.46 4.42 10.88
CA PRO A 97 -3.85 3.96 10.75
C PRO A 97 -3.98 2.89 9.67
N SER A 98 -4.89 1.93 9.87
CA SER A 98 -5.21 0.91 8.89
C SER A 98 -5.60 1.53 7.54
N ILE A 99 -5.08 0.95 6.45
CA ILE A 99 -5.42 1.38 5.09
C ILE A 99 -6.38 0.36 4.49
N GLU A 100 -7.67 0.67 4.58
CA GLU A 100 -8.70 -0.19 4.02
C GLU A 100 -8.69 -0.10 2.49
N GLN A 101 -8.83 -1.26 1.84
CA GLN A 101 -8.95 -1.38 0.40
C GLN A 101 -10.38 -1.76 0.05
N GLY A 102 -10.97 -1.07 -0.90
CA GLY A 102 -12.31 -1.35 -1.41
C GLY A 102 -12.31 -1.68 -2.89
N ALA A 103 -13.30 -2.44 -3.32
CA ALA A 103 -13.59 -2.68 -4.73
C ALA A 103 -15.04 -2.32 -5.02
N VAL A 104 -15.31 -1.88 -6.25
CA VAL A 104 -16.66 -1.53 -6.70
C VAL A 104 -16.89 -2.02 -8.13
N VAL A 105 -18.09 -2.56 -8.37
CA VAL A 105 -18.55 -2.87 -9.72
C VAL A 105 -19.23 -1.61 -10.29
N LEU A 106 -18.67 -1.11 -11.39
CA LEU A 106 -19.23 0.07 -12.04
C LEU A 106 -20.57 -0.28 -12.73
N ARG A 107 -21.55 0.64 -12.66
CA ARG A 107 -22.88 0.46 -13.26
C ARG A 107 -22.83 0.01 -14.72
N ARG A 108 -21.96 0.64 -15.53
CA ARG A 108 -21.78 0.28 -16.95
C ARG A 108 -21.23 -1.13 -17.19
N ALA A 109 -20.68 -1.75 -16.17
CA ALA A 109 -20.08 -3.09 -16.24
C ALA A 109 -20.95 -4.17 -15.55
N ALA A 110 -22.04 -3.76 -14.88
CA ALA A 110 -22.85 -4.67 -14.05
C ALA A 110 -23.57 -5.76 -14.88
N ALA A 111 -23.85 -5.49 -16.17
CA ALA A 111 -24.46 -6.48 -17.07
C ALA A 111 -23.46 -7.52 -17.62
N ARG A 112 -22.15 -7.37 -17.37
CA ARG A 112 -21.11 -8.24 -17.90
C ARG A 112 -20.82 -9.42 -16.98
N PRO A 113 -21.03 -10.67 -17.41
CA PRO A 113 -20.81 -11.87 -16.58
C PRO A 113 -19.38 -11.99 -16.06
N GLU A 114 -18.38 -11.56 -16.85
CA GLU A 114 -16.96 -11.65 -16.49
C GLU A 114 -16.62 -10.83 -15.23
N VAL A 115 -17.32 -9.69 -15.06
CA VAL A 115 -17.14 -8.83 -13.90
C VAL A 115 -17.54 -9.55 -12.62
N TRP A 116 -18.66 -10.26 -12.65
CA TRP A 116 -19.15 -11.06 -11.50
C TRP A 116 -18.32 -12.31 -11.28
N THR A 117 -17.75 -12.88 -12.33
CA THR A 117 -16.80 -13.97 -12.22
C THR A 117 -15.55 -13.55 -11.46
N LEU A 118 -14.95 -12.40 -11.82
CA LEU A 118 -13.81 -11.84 -11.08
C LEU A 118 -14.21 -11.48 -9.65
N TRP A 119 -15.37 -10.84 -9.47
CA TRP A 119 -15.88 -10.44 -8.14
C TRP A 119 -16.00 -11.64 -7.21
N ARG A 120 -16.57 -12.75 -7.68
CA ARG A 120 -16.68 -14.00 -6.92
C ARG A 120 -15.31 -14.63 -6.67
N PHE A 121 -14.44 -14.66 -7.70
CA PHE A 121 -13.09 -15.23 -7.57
C PHE A 121 -12.28 -14.56 -6.45
N VAL A 122 -12.30 -13.24 -6.38
CA VAL A 122 -11.56 -12.48 -5.33
C VAL A 122 -12.02 -12.87 -3.91
N GLN A 123 -13.27 -13.29 -3.75
CA GLN A 123 -13.85 -13.71 -2.47
C GLN A 123 -13.64 -15.20 -2.16
N GLN A 124 -13.28 -16.01 -3.14
CA GLN A 124 -13.00 -17.44 -2.97
C GLN A 124 -11.63 -17.68 -2.32
N PRO A 125 -11.39 -18.88 -1.77
CA PRO A 125 -10.12 -19.22 -1.13
C PRO A 125 -8.89 -18.95 -2.00
N GLU A 126 -8.97 -19.23 -3.30
CA GLU A 126 -7.88 -19.03 -4.26
C GLU A 126 -7.56 -17.54 -4.45
N GLY A 127 -8.58 -16.72 -4.67
CA GLY A 127 -8.42 -15.27 -4.79
C GLY A 127 -7.89 -14.64 -3.50
N ARG A 128 -8.43 -15.06 -2.35
CA ARG A 128 -7.94 -14.63 -1.03
C ARG A 128 -6.49 -15.06 -0.79
N ALA A 129 -6.09 -16.24 -1.24
CA ALA A 129 -4.71 -16.71 -1.15
C ALA A 129 -3.76 -15.80 -1.97
N VAL A 130 -4.16 -15.38 -3.17
CA VAL A 130 -3.41 -14.42 -3.97
C VAL A 130 -3.25 -13.08 -3.22
N LEU A 131 -4.33 -12.53 -2.68
CA LEU A 131 -4.27 -11.28 -1.93
C LEU A 131 -3.34 -11.39 -0.71
N ARG A 132 -3.44 -12.46 0.09
CA ARG A 132 -2.54 -12.70 1.23
C ARG A 132 -1.08 -12.82 0.80
N ARG A 133 -0.81 -13.49 -0.33
CA ARG A 133 0.55 -13.60 -0.89
C ARG A 133 1.17 -12.23 -1.18
N TYR A 134 0.37 -11.25 -1.56
CA TYR A 134 0.80 -9.88 -1.79
C TYR A 134 0.64 -8.97 -0.56
N GLY A 135 0.49 -9.56 0.63
CA GLY A 135 0.54 -8.82 1.89
C GLY A 135 -0.75 -8.09 2.26
N PHE A 136 -1.87 -8.40 1.59
CA PHE A 136 -3.16 -7.88 2.03
C PHE A 136 -3.68 -8.67 3.23
N PHE A 137 -4.03 -7.95 4.28
CA PHE A 137 -4.81 -8.52 5.37
C PHE A 137 -6.26 -8.69 4.91
N ILE A 138 -6.80 -9.90 5.05
CA ILE A 138 -8.17 -10.19 4.69
C ILE A 138 -8.88 -10.64 5.97
N PRO A 139 -9.85 -9.86 6.48
CA PRO A 139 -10.62 -10.25 7.65
C PRO A 139 -11.27 -11.62 7.41
N ASP A 140 -11.34 -12.43 8.46
CA ASP A 140 -12.13 -13.65 8.42
C ASP A 140 -13.58 -13.31 8.14
N SER A 141 -14.27 -14.15 7.37
CA SER A 141 -15.52 -13.88 6.66
C SER A 141 -16.77 -13.62 7.56
N THR A 142 -16.59 -13.43 8.85
CA THR A 142 -17.65 -13.06 9.79
C THR A 142 -17.92 -11.55 9.89
N ALA A 143 -16.99 -10.73 9.44
CA ALA A 143 -17.26 -9.31 9.23
C ALA A 143 -17.94 -9.18 7.86
N GLN A 144 -19.27 -9.13 7.84
CA GLN A 144 -19.99 -8.75 6.64
C GLN A 144 -19.47 -7.39 6.19
N PRO A 145 -19.06 -7.27 4.90
CA PRO A 145 -18.92 -5.95 4.32
C PRO A 145 -20.24 -5.23 4.58
N THR A 146 -20.19 -3.99 4.99
CA THR A 146 -21.38 -3.13 4.97
C THR A 146 -21.73 -2.95 3.50
N GLU A 147 -22.39 -3.95 2.93
CA GLU A 147 -23.03 -3.83 1.65
C GLU A 147 -24.11 -2.78 1.84
N ARG A 148 -23.87 -1.59 1.33
CA ARG A 148 -25.00 -0.72 1.02
C ARG A 148 -25.73 -1.43 -0.12
N PRO A 149 -26.95 -1.95 0.12
CA PRO A 149 -27.68 -2.61 -0.94
C PRO A 149 -27.81 -1.63 -2.10
N TRP A 150 -27.61 -2.14 -3.30
CA TRP A 150 -27.89 -1.39 -4.52
C TRP A 150 -29.36 -0.99 -4.52
N THR A 151 -29.65 0.29 -4.33
CA THR A 151 -31.00 0.88 -4.34
C THR A 151 -31.37 1.49 -5.71
N GLY A 152 -30.57 1.22 -6.76
CA GLY A 152 -30.87 1.69 -8.10
C GLY A 152 -31.90 0.81 -8.82
N PRO A 153 -32.54 1.31 -9.91
CA PRO A 153 -33.48 0.55 -10.69
C PRO A 153 -32.81 -0.70 -11.28
N PRO A 154 -33.55 -1.82 -11.45
CA PRO A 154 -33.04 -3.02 -12.09
C PRO A 154 -32.53 -2.69 -13.51
N PRO A 155 -31.52 -3.42 -14.02
CA PRO A 155 -31.09 -3.27 -15.40
C PRO A 155 -32.27 -3.61 -16.30
N GLY A 156 -32.64 -2.65 -17.20
CA GLY A 156 -33.60 -2.86 -18.27
C GLY A 156 -33.04 -3.76 -19.35
#